data_01d9936cd16f6648dd6f6b5702c3f741
#
_entry.id   01d9936cd16f6648dd6f6b5702c3f741
#
_cell.length_a   1.000
_cell.length_b   1.000
_cell.length_c   1.000
_cell.angle_alpha   90.00
_cell.angle_beta   90.00
_cell.angle_gamma   90.00
#
_symmetry.space_group_name_H-M   'P 1'
#
loop_
_entity.id
_entity.type
_entity.pdbx_description
1 polymer ?
#
loop_
_entity_poly.entity_id
_entity_poly.type
_entity_poly.pdbx_seq_one_letter_code
_entity_poly.pdbx_strand_id
1 'polypeptide(L)'
;MNKKTKKLTLILIVVLVILAFFLTPKLLDSLPKHFSISSDANFYIIGYKNIEGYQLDNSEFKKVSDEKIEIVKGQINPTVKRAELSNRYLVFSEEGKPHGVIGRITSVDFKTGEIKYHKTDDYAYTSSGSNPDYYFTSASNYIATFDSTLKKVDKYIFKEPVILSDFSNEGNHLYFLGTDVKGDSNHQALNNLYHFSLHDSKLQLNYKEPLYEQPEVTYYFNNILVRRNHLYATSSCYHKDSTKEKIVLGQMFHYDMDSGTKEFIDLPEIAPSNLYELKGDLVAIEHSTVYSKKIGFSIFHLTNHSSQFIDLSEFGFDVNKDSLKDVKQIDNDTLLILVGNKILNYQISTNTVLSQNQVDPHSFHIWVK
;
A
#
# COMPACT_ATOMS: atom_id res chain seq x y z
N MET A 1 -5.46 -46.55 -44.80
CA MET A 1 -6.11 -45.30 -44.26
C MET A 1 -6.60 -44.44 -45.42
N ASN A 2 -7.90 -44.23 -45.54
CA ASN A 2 -8.57 -43.59 -46.68
C ASN A 2 -8.15 -42.09 -46.74
N LYS A 3 -8.03 -41.49 -47.95
CA LYS A 3 -7.65 -40.08 -48.15
C LYS A 3 -8.46 -39.08 -47.31
N LYS A 4 -9.74 -39.40 -47.07
CA LYS A 4 -10.63 -38.61 -46.18
C LYS A 4 -10.20 -38.67 -44.71
N THR A 5 -9.80 -39.84 -44.22
CA THR A 5 -9.31 -40.01 -42.81
C THR A 5 -8.05 -39.26 -42.56
N LYS A 6 -7.07 -39.26 -43.52
CA LYS A 6 -5.83 -38.47 -43.41
C LYS A 6 -6.08 -36.96 -43.35
N LYS A 7 -7.06 -36.47 -44.13
CA LYS A 7 -7.42 -35.03 -44.14
C LYS A 7 -8.07 -34.62 -42.82
N LEU A 8 -8.95 -35.48 -42.27
CA LEU A 8 -9.60 -35.23 -40.98
C LEU A 8 -8.62 -35.22 -39.81
N THR A 9 -7.67 -36.18 -39.82
CA THR A 9 -6.60 -36.25 -38.80
C THR A 9 -5.68 -35.01 -38.86
N LEU A 10 -5.36 -34.54 -40.07
CA LEU A 10 -4.52 -33.34 -40.22
C LEU A 10 -5.26 -32.09 -39.68
N ILE A 11 -6.56 -31.93 -39.99
CA ILE A 11 -7.37 -30.83 -39.48
C ILE A 11 -7.46 -30.86 -37.95
N LEU A 12 -7.65 -32.05 -37.36
CA LEU A 12 -7.72 -32.22 -35.92
C LEU A 12 -6.40 -31.84 -35.24
N ILE A 13 -5.26 -32.24 -35.82
CA ILE A 13 -3.92 -31.87 -35.30
C ILE A 13 -3.71 -30.34 -35.37
N VAL A 14 -4.08 -29.70 -36.47
CA VAL A 14 -3.97 -28.24 -36.62
C VAL A 14 -4.84 -27.50 -35.59
N VAL A 15 -6.08 -27.96 -35.39
CA VAL A 15 -7.00 -27.41 -34.39
C VAL A 15 -6.42 -27.59 -32.96
N LEU A 16 -5.86 -28.76 -32.64
CA LEU A 16 -5.25 -29.01 -31.33
C LEU A 16 -3.99 -28.14 -31.12
N VAL A 17 -3.18 -27.95 -32.16
CA VAL A 17 -1.99 -27.07 -32.09
C VAL A 17 -2.42 -25.61 -31.88
N ILE A 18 -3.43 -25.15 -32.61
CA ILE A 18 -3.99 -23.81 -32.44
C ILE A 18 -4.58 -23.62 -31.02
N LEU A 19 -5.38 -24.58 -30.55
CA LEU A 19 -5.91 -24.58 -29.18
C LEU A 19 -4.81 -24.60 -28.12
N ALA A 20 -3.79 -25.42 -28.32
CA ALA A 20 -2.62 -25.44 -27.42
C ALA A 20 -1.90 -24.09 -27.44
N PHE A 21 -1.69 -23.47 -28.59
CA PHE A 21 -1.06 -22.16 -28.71
C PHE A 21 -1.82 -21.04 -28.00
N PHE A 22 -3.15 -21.09 -27.99
CA PHE A 22 -3.99 -20.11 -27.29
C PHE A 22 -4.27 -20.41 -25.83
N LEU A 23 -4.28 -21.69 -25.43
CA LEU A 23 -4.58 -22.12 -24.06
C LEU A 23 -3.34 -22.20 -23.16
N THR A 24 -2.19 -22.60 -23.70
CA THR A 24 -0.94 -22.74 -22.91
C THR A 24 -0.49 -21.44 -22.26
N PRO A 25 -0.47 -20.26 -22.90
CA PRO A 25 -0.07 -19.03 -22.22
C PRO A 25 -1.01 -18.67 -21.08
N LYS A 26 -2.34 -18.86 -21.27
CA LYS A 26 -3.33 -18.59 -20.22
C LYS A 26 -3.24 -19.55 -19.04
N LEU A 27 -2.90 -20.81 -19.32
CA LEU A 27 -2.71 -21.84 -18.29
C LEU A 27 -1.41 -21.60 -17.52
N LEU A 28 -0.33 -21.27 -18.20
CA LEU A 28 0.95 -20.93 -17.58
C LEU A 28 0.87 -19.66 -16.71
N ASP A 29 0.09 -18.67 -17.12
CA ASP A 29 -0.15 -17.46 -16.36
C ASP A 29 -0.97 -17.68 -15.07
N SER A 30 -1.70 -18.79 -14.98
CA SER A 30 -2.50 -19.16 -13.81
C SER A 30 -1.75 -20.03 -12.79
N LEU A 31 -0.59 -20.56 -13.16
CA LEU A 31 0.20 -21.37 -12.25
C LEU A 31 0.92 -20.49 -11.23
N PRO A 32 0.99 -20.93 -9.96
CA PRO A 32 1.82 -20.25 -8.96
C PRO A 32 3.27 -20.19 -9.44
N LYS A 33 3.91 -19.04 -9.21
CA LYS A 33 5.34 -18.89 -9.40
C LYS A 33 6.04 -19.12 -8.07
N HIS A 34 7.31 -19.47 -8.11
CA HIS A 34 8.10 -19.67 -6.90
C HIS A 34 9.44 -18.97 -7.02
N PHE A 35 9.90 -18.42 -5.92
CA PHE A 35 11.27 -17.93 -5.76
C PHE A 35 11.96 -18.65 -4.59
N SER A 36 13.29 -18.70 -4.63
CA SER A 36 14.07 -19.37 -3.59
C SER A 36 14.24 -18.44 -2.39
N ILE A 37 13.81 -18.88 -1.21
CA ILE A 37 14.00 -18.15 0.03
C ILE A 37 15.40 -18.41 0.54
N SER A 38 16.20 -17.35 0.68
CA SER A 38 17.52 -17.43 1.30
C SER A 38 17.42 -17.48 2.82
N SER A 39 18.08 -18.45 3.45
CA SER A 39 18.22 -18.50 4.92
C SER A 39 18.99 -17.31 5.47
N ASP A 40 19.91 -16.77 4.68
CA ASP A 40 20.84 -15.72 5.08
C ASP A 40 20.27 -14.31 4.92
N ALA A 41 19.12 -14.16 4.23
CA ALA A 41 18.49 -12.87 4.09
C ALA A 41 17.83 -12.42 5.39
N ASN A 42 18.10 -11.18 5.81
CA ASN A 42 17.39 -10.51 6.90
C ASN A 42 16.16 -9.76 6.38
N PHE A 43 16.20 -9.31 5.13
CA PHE A 43 15.09 -8.65 4.46
C PHE A 43 15.15 -8.87 2.95
N TYR A 44 14.03 -8.57 2.29
CA TYR A 44 13.91 -8.63 0.83
C TYR A 44 13.45 -7.29 0.28
N ILE A 45 13.93 -6.95 -0.91
CA ILE A 45 13.43 -5.84 -1.72
C ILE A 45 12.64 -6.42 -2.86
N ILE A 46 11.38 -6.01 -2.97
CA ILE A 46 10.43 -6.49 -3.95
C ILE A 46 10.28 -5.46 -5.06
N GLY A 47 10.59 -5.88 -6.28
CA GLY A 47 10.40 -5.12 -7.49
C GLY A 47 9.35 -5.74 -8.40
N TYR A 48 9.09 -5.12 -9.55
CA TYR A 48 8.11 -5.63 -10.52
C TYR A 48 8.54 -6.97 -11.14
N LYS A 49 9.83 -7.16 -11.33
CA LYS A 49 10.40 -8.32 -12.03
C LYS A 49 11.52 -8.99 -11.27
N ASN A 50 11.67 -8.73 -10.01
CA ASN A 50 12.71 -9.33 -9.16
C ASN A 50 12.35 -9.32 -7.69
N ILE A 51 12.95 -10.25 -6.96
CA ILE A 51 13.02 -10.26 -5.49
C ILE A 51 14.50 -10.39 -5.13
N GLU A 52 15.01 -9.39 -4.42
CA GLU A 52 16.40 -9.35 -3.98
C GLU A 52 16.47 -9.58 -2.47
N GLY A 53 17.20 -10.59 -2.03
CA GLY A 53 17.43 -10.86 -0.60
C GLY A 53 18.75 -10.26 -0.15
N TYR A 54 18.71 -9.62 1.01
CA TYR A 54 19.84 -8.95 1.62
C TYR A 54 20.09 -9.42 3.05
N GLN A 55 21.36 -9.46 3.40
CA GLN A 55 21.86 -9.51 4.76
C GLN A 55 22.41 -8.13 5.11
N LEU A 56 22.10 -7.64 6.31
CA LEU A 56 22.76 -6.47 6.89
C LEU A 56 23.84 -6.99 7.85
N ASP A 57 25.10 -6.76 7.50
CA ASP A 57 26.27 -7.17 8.28
C ASP A 57 27.15 -5.96 8.58
N ASN A 58 27.35 -5.65 9.88
CA ASN A 58 28.09 -4.46 10.35
C ASN A 58 27.64 -3.17 9.64
N SER A 59 26.34 -2.99 9.49
CA SER A 59 25.68 -1.87 8.79
C SER A 59 25.86 -1.86 7.26
N GLU A 60 26.55 -2.81 6.67
CA GLU A 60 26.77 -2.93 5.23
C GLU A 60 25.76 -3.88 4.58
N PHE A 61 25.31 -3.54 3.35
CA PHE A 61 24.38 -4.37 2.58
C PHE A 61 25.14 -5.46 1.83
N LYS A 62 24.80 -6.71 2.10
CA LYS A 62 25.29 -7.88 1.34
C LYS A 62 24.09 -8.53 0.62
N LYS A 63 24.06 -8.47 -0.71
CA LYS A 63 23.06 -9.19 -1.50
C LYS A 63 23.35 -10.69 -1.43
N VAL A 64 22.40 -11.48 -0.94
CA VAL A 64 22.51 -12.95 -0.77
C VAL A 64 21.62 -13.72 -1.75
N SER A 65 20.66 -13.09 -2.38
CA SER A 65 19.86 -13.66 -3.48
C SER A 65 19.36 -12.59 -4.45
N ASP A 66 19.15 -12.96 -5.71
CA ASP A 66 18.58 -12.10 -6.77
C ASP A 66 17.76 -13.00 -7.71
N GLU A 67 16.46 -13.08 -7.47
CA GLU A 67 15.54 -13.89 -8.25
C GLU A 67 14.83 -13.03 -9.29
N LYS A 68 15.04 -13.35 -10.57
CA LYS A 68 14.36 -12.70 -11.70
C LYS A 68 13.02 -13.35 -11.95
N ILE A 69 11.98 -12.79 -11.37
CA ILE A 69 10.61 -13.30 -11.43
C ILE A 69 9.63 -12.15 -11.60
N GLU A 70 8.77 -12.24 -12.62
CA GLU A 70 7.73 -11.24 -12.83
C GLU A 70 6.66 -11.37 -11.76
N ILE A 71 6.56 -10.38 -10.88
CA ILE A 71 5.60 -10.31 -9.78
C ILE A 71 4.42 -9.43 -10.18
N VAL A 72 4.69 -8.28 -10.78
CA VAL A 72 3.70 -7.28 -11.17
C VAL A 72 3.56 -7.23 -12.69
N LYS A 73 2.33 -7.45 -13.18
CA LYS A 73 2.00 -7.32 -14.61
C LYS A 73 1.30 -6.00 -14.93
N GLY A 74 0.54 -5.48 -13.99
CA GLY A 74 -0.20 -4.23 -14.07
C GLY A 74 0.63 -3.04 -13.59
N GLN A 75 -0.01 -2.19 -12.82
CA GLN A 75 0.61 -1.08 -12.11
C GLN A 75 0.30 -1.19 -10.61
N ILE A 76 1.25 -0.78 -9.78
CA ILE A 76 1.01 -0.57 -8.35
C ILE A 76 0.67 0.90 -8.17
N ASN A 77 -0.51 1.16 -7.63
CA ASN A 77 -0.88 2.50 -7.20
C ASN A 77 -0.09 2.82 -5.91
N PRO A 78 0.78 3.84 -5.91
CA PRO A 78 1.61 4.15 -4.74
C PRO A 78 0.80 4.58 -3.52
N THR A 79 -0.43 5.07 -3.72
CA THR A 79 -1.32 5.52 -2.63
C THR A 79 -2.12 4.39 -2.00
N VAL A 80 -2.20 3.23 -2.64
CA VAL A 80 -2.89 2.05 -2.11
C VAL A 80 -1.92 1.22 -1.30
N LYS A 81 -2.22 1.03 -0.02
CA LYS A 81 -1.34 0.33 0.94
C LYS A 81 -1.06 -1.11 0.49
N ARG A 82 0.16 -1.53 0.65
CA ARG A 82 0.58 -2.93 0.61
C ARG A 82 0.42 -3.51 2.01
N ALA A 83 -0.08 -4.71 2.10
CA ALA A 83 -0.45 -5.33 3.36
C ALA A 83 0.49 -6.49 3.70
N GLU A 84 0.83 -6.61 4.97
CA GLU A 84 1.59 -7.74 5.50
C GLU A 84 0.67 -8.57 6.41
N LEU A 85 0.36 -9.81 6.03
CA LEU A 85 -0.50 -10.71 6.80
C LEU A 85 0.36 -11.72 7.56
N SER A 86 0.09 -11.83 8.87
CA SER A 86 0.70 -12.85 9.77
C SER A 86 2.23 -12.90 9.67
N ASN A 87 2.91 -11.79 9.40
CA ASN A 87 4.37 -11.72 9.19
C ASN A 87 4.88 -12.79 8.19
N ARG A 88 4.05 -13.19 7.24
CA ARG A 88 4.35 -14.22 6.27
C ARG A 88 4.03 -13.84 4.84
N TYR A 89 2.93 -13.15 4.62
CA TYR A 89 2.45 -12.82 3.28
C TYR A 89 2.53 -11.32 3.03
N LEU A 90 3.14 -10.95 1.92
CA LEU A 90 2.93 -9.63 1.34
C LEU A 90 1.77 -9.73 0.35
N VAL A 91 0.72 -8.94 0.56
CA VAL A 91 -0.45 -8.89 -0.33
C VAL A 91 -0.66 -7.47 -0.82
N PHE A 92 -0.91 -7.32 -2.11
CA PHE A 92 -1.15 -6.02 -2.73
C PHE A 92 -2.05 -6.13 -3.95
N SER A 93 -2.72 -5.02 -4.26
CA SER A 93 -3.56 -4.87 -5.45
C SER A 93 -2.75 -4.29 -6.60
N GLU A 94 -2.97 -4.83 -7.80
CA GLU A 94 -2.41 -4.32 -9.05
C GLU A 94 -3.53 -3.77 -9.93
N GLU A 95 -3.36 -2.56 -10.40
CA GLU A 95 -4.29 -1.96 -11.36
C GLU A 95 -4.13 -2.60 -12.73
N GLY A 96 -5.25 -2.77 -13.42
CA GLY A 96 -5.29 -3.21 -14.79
C GLY A 96 -4.88 -2.12 -15.77
N LYS A 97 -4.92 -2.47 -17.06
CA LYS A 97 -4.73 -1.50 -18.15
C LYS A 97 -6.03 -1.38 -18.93
N PRO A 98 -6.44 -0.18 -19.35
CA PRO A 98 -7.57 -0.03 -20.26
C PRO A 98 -7.39 -0.94 -21.48
N HIS A 99 -8.44 -1.65 -21.86
CA HIS A 99 -8.49 -2.54 -23.03
C HIS A 99 -7.69 -3.85 -22.97
N GLY A 100 -7.37 -4.39 -21.78
CA GLY A 100 -6.76 -5.73 -21.85
C GLY A 100 -6.38 -6.44 -20.56
N VAL A 101 -5.99 -5.75 -19.54
CA VAL A 101 -5.60 -6.39 -18.26
C VAL A 101 -6.54 -5.92 -17.17
N ILE A 102 -7.31 -6.85 -16.62
CA ILE A 102 -8.12 -6.63 -15.41
C ILE A 102 -7.17 -6.53 -14.23
N GLY A 103 -7.54 -5.78 -13.20
CA GLY A 103 -6.80 -5.71 -11.95
C GLY A 103 -6.71 -7.07 -11.27
N ARG A 104 -5.74 -7.23 -10.41
CA ARG A 104 -5.54 -8.46 -9.66
C ARG A 104 -5.01 -8.19 -8.26
N ILE A 105 -5.14 -9.16 -7.40
CA ILE A 105 -4.50 -9.20 -6.10
C ILE A 105 -3.36 -10.21 -6.19
N THR A 106 -2.18 -9.83 -5.71
CA THR A 106 -0.98 -10.65 -5.68
C THR A 106 -0.60 -10.92 -4.24
N SER A 107 -0.28 -12.18 -3.93
CA SER A 107 0.26 -12.61 -2.64
C SER A 107 1.62 -13.27 -2.83
N VAL A 108 2.58 -12.85 -2.02
CA VAL A 108 3.93 -13.42 -1.96
C VAL A 108 4.11 -14.07 -0.59
N ASP A 109 4.30 -15.37 -0.55
CA ASP A 109 4.53 -16.15 0.68
C ASP A 109 6.03 -16.24 1.00
N PHE A 110 6.50 -15.53 1.99
CA PHE A 110 7.91 -15.54 2.42
C PHE A 110 8.30 -16.76 3.26
N LYS A 111 7.39 -17.71 3.47
CA LYS A 111 7.71 -19.01 4.08
C LYS A 111 8.00 -20.08 3.02
N THR A 112 7.28 -20.07 1.91
CA THR A 112 7.37 -21.09 0.85
C THR A 112 7.97 -20.57 -0.45
N GLY A 113 8.07 -19.25 -0.63
CA GLY A 113 8.46 -18.62 -1.90
C GLY A 113 7.35 -18.61 -2.96
N GLU A 114 6.14 -19.03 -2.62
CA GLU A 114 5.03 -19.10 -3.56
C GLU A 114 4.45 -17.70 -3.86
N ILE A 115 4.20 -17.43 -5.14
CA ILE A 115 3.52 -16.20 -5.60
C ILE A 115 2.20 -16.61 -6.23
N LYS A 116 1.10 -16.14 -5.64
CA LYS A 116 -0.27 -16.38 -6.10
C LYS A 116 -0.90 -15.11 -6.65
N TYR A 117 -1.82 -15.31 -7.57
CA TYR A 117 -2.57 -14.25 -8.22
C TYR A 117 -4.06 -14.55 -8.21
N HIS A 118 -4.84 -13.56 -7.86
CA HIS A 118 -6.29 -13.60 -7.97
C HIS A 118 -6.76 -12.49 -8.90
N LYS A 119 -7.38 -12.84 -10.03
CA LYS A 119 -7.98 -11.86 -10.95
C LYS A 119 -9.27 -11.34 -10.32
N THR A 120 -9.48 -10.04 -10.41
CA THR A 120 -10.69 -9.38 -9.95
C THR A 120 -11.46 -8.82 -11.15
N ASP A 121 -12.67 -8.33 -10.89
CA ASP A 121 -13.49 -7.68 -11.93
C ASP A 121 -13.16 -6.17 -12.05
N ASP A 122 -12.27 -5.67 -11.21
CA ASP A 122 -11.96 -4.25 -11.10
C ASP A 122 -10.71 -3.88 -11.88
N TYR A 123 -10.65 -2.64 -12.37
CA TYR A 123 -9.47 -2.08 -13.04
C TYR A 123 -8.55 -1.35 -12.07
N ALA A 124 -9.14 -0.65 -11.10
CA ALA A 124 -8.43 0.20 -10.16
C ALA A 124 -8.96 0.00 -8.75
N TYR A 125 -8.09 0.20 -7.79
CA TYR A 125 -8.40 0.11 -6.38
C TYR A 125 -8.16 1.47 -5.73
N THR A 126 -9.03 1.84 -4.82
CA THR A 126 -8.95 3.13 -4.13
C THR A 126 -8.33 3.01 -2.76
N SER A 127 -8.46 1.84 -2.12
CA SER A 127 -7.92 1.60 -0.79
C SER A 127 -7.65 0.11 -0.61
N SER A 128 -6.67 -0.22 0.22
CA SER A 128 -6.43 -1.57 0.71
C SER A 128 -5.71 -1.56 2.06
N GLY A 129 -5.78 -2.71 2.74
CA GLY A 129 -5.10 -2.94 4.01
C GLY A 129 -5.33 -4.35 4.50
N SER A 130 -4.86 -4.67 5.70
CA SER A 130 -5.05 -5.97 6.31
C SER A 130 -5.21 -5.88 7.81
N ASN A 131 -5.86 -6.89 8.39
CA ASN A 131 -5.58 -7.34 9.74
C ASN A 131 -4.71 -8.62 9.67
N PRO A 132 -4.37 -9.29 10.77
CA PRO A 132 -3.53 -10.49 10.73
C PRO A 132 -4.05 -11.62 9.84
N ASP A 133 -5.36 -11.75 9.65
CA ASP A 133 -5.99 -12.90 9.00
C ASP A 133 -6.51 -12.61 7.59
N TYR A 134 -6.84 -11.34 7.28
CA TYR A 134 -7.54 -10.97 6.07
C TYR A 134 -6.93 -9.75 5.37
N TYR A 135 -7.00 -9.76 4.06
CA TYR A 135 -6.73 -8.62 3.20
C TYR A 135 -8.04 -7.99 2.75
N PHE A 136 -8.10 -6.66 2.83
CA PHE A 136 -9.24 -5.85 2.42
C PHE A 136 -8.85 -4.98 1.25
N THR A 137 -9.73 -4.87 0.27
CA THR A 137 -9.54 -3.94 -0.85
C THR A 137 -10.86 -3.33 -1.29
N SER A 138 -10.81 -2.10 -1.75
CA SER A 138 -11.95 -1.36 -2.23
C SER A 138 -11.73 -0.89 -3.65
N ALA A 139 -12.77 -1.08 -4.45
CA ALA A 139 -12.91 -0.49 -5.76
C ALA A 139 -14.38 -0.05 -5.89
N SER A 140 -14.65 1.19 -6.28
CA SER A 140 -16.01 1.74 -6.27
C SER A 140 -16.65 1.69 -4.87
N ASN A 141 -17.91 1.29 -4.77
CA ASN A 141 -18.75 1.37 -3.58
C ASN A 141 -18.80 0.08 -2.76
N TYR A 142 -17.73 -0.67 -2.67
CA TYR A 142 -17.69 -1.89 -1.86
C TYR A 142 -16.32 -2.14 -1.22
N ILE A 143 -16.30 -3.00 -0.21
CA ILE A 143 -15.11 -3.59 0.36
C ILE A 143 -15.15 -5.09 0.10
N ALA A 144 -14.12 -5.66 -0.52
CA ALA A 144 -13.93 -7.09 -0.66
C ALA A 144 -12.92 -7.60 0.35
N THR A 145 -13.23 -8.73 1.01
CA THR A 145 -12.40 -9.40 2.01
C THR A 145 -11.84 -10.69 1.43
N PHE A 146 -10.54 -10.88 1.57
CA PHE A 146 -9.83 -12.08 1.10
C PHE A 146 -9.05 -12.71 2.25
N ASP A 147 -9.04 -14.04 2.30
CA ASP A 147 -8.16 -14.77 3.19
C ASP A 147 -6.71 -14.84 2.66
N SER A 148 -5.79 -15.43 3.43
CA SER A 148 -4.39 -15.56 3.04
C SER A 148 -4.15 -16.41 1.79
N THR A 149 -5.16 -17.19 1.35
CA THR A 149 -5.11 -17.97 0.10
C THR A 149 -5.62 -17.20 -1.11
N LEU A 150 -5.99 -15.93 -0.94
CA LEU A 150 -6.66 -15.04 -1.89
C LEU A 150 -8.08 -15.50 -2.29
N LYS A 151 -8.72 -16.32 -1.46
CA LYS A 151 -10.14 -16.63 -1.62
C LYS A 151 -10.97 -15.47 -1.09
N LYS A 152 -11.85 -14.92 -1.94
CA LYS A 152 -12.83 -13.92 -1.50
C LYS A 152 -13.81 -14.57 -0.54
N VAL A 153 -13.86 -14.07 0.70
CA VAL A 153 -14.70 -14.62 1.78
C VAL A 153 -15.91 -13.73 2.07
N ASP A 154 -15.81 -12.43 1.78
CA ASP A 154 -16.91 -11.48 1.95
C ASP A 154 -16.87 -10.35 0.93
N LYS A 155 -17.99 -9.66 0.77
CA LYS A 155 -18.13 -8.42 0.01
C LYS A 155 -19.21 -7.53 0.64
N TYR A 156 -18.77 -6.47 1.33
CA TYR A 156 -19.68 -5.45 1.84
C TYR A 156 -19.97 -4.40 0.75
N ILE A 157 -21.23 -4.12 0.45
CA ILE A 157 -21.65 -3.14 -0.55
C ILE A 157 -22.33 -1.98 0.16
N PHE A 158 -21.82 -0.76 -0.05
CA PHE A 158 -22.44 0.45 0.46
C PHE A 158 -23.76 0.73 -0.27
N LYS A 159 -24.76 1.22 0.48
CA LYS A 159 -26.05 1.62 -0.10
C LYS A 159 -25.93 2.85 -1.00
N GLU A 160 -25.11 3.78 -0.57
CA GLU A 160 -24.79 5.02 -1.29
C GLU A 160 -23.37 4.93 -1.89
N PRO A 161 -23.10 5.63 -3.00
CA PRO A 161 -21.77 5.64 -3.58
C PRO A 161 -20.75 6.25 -2.62
N VAL A 162 -19.67 5.51 -2.34
CA VAL A 162 -18.56 5.91 -1.46
C VAL A 162 -17.25 5.62 -2.17
N ILE A 163 -16.30 6.53 -2.10
CA ILE A 163 -14.91 6.30 -2.49
C ILE A 163 -14.10 6.20 -1.21
N LEU A 164 -13.58 5.02 -0.91
CA LEU A 164 -12.67 4.80 0.21
C LEU A 164 -11.25 5.17 -0.23
N SER A 165 -10.55 5.96 0.57
CA SER A 165 -9.21 6.45 0.25
C SER A 165 -8.12 5.77 1.05
N ASP A 166 -8.39 5.33 2.28
CA ASP A 166 -7.41 4.65 3.10
C ASP A 166 -8.05 3.72 4.14
N PHE A 167 -7.20 2.93 4.78
CA PHE A 167 -7.57 1.90 5.74
C PHE A 167 -6.58 1.84 6.91
N SER A 168 -7.11 1.63 8.11
CA SER A 168 -6.34 1.23 9.28
C SER A 168 -7.14 0.24 10.12
N ASN A 169 -6.48 -0.49 11.02
CA ASN A 169 -7.15 -1.43 11.91
C ASN A 169 -6.52 -1.48 13.30
N GLU A 170 -7.32 -1.91 14.24
CA GLU A 170 -6.88 -2.34 15.57
C GLU A 170 -7.58 -3.67 15.89
N GLY A 171 -6.85 -4.77 15.64
CA GLY A 171 -7.42 -6.11 15.72
C GLY A 171 -8.56 -6.32 14.71
N ASN A 172 -9.76 -6.62 15.22
CA ASN A 172 -10.98 -6.81 14.42
C ASN A 172 -11.80 -5.52 14.22
N HIS A 173 -11.33 -4.39 14.74
CA HIS A 173 -11.89 -3.08 14.46
C HIS A 173 -11.20 -2.49 13.24
N LEU A 174 -11.97 -2.21 12.21
CA LEU A 174 -11.48 -1.77 10.90
C LEU A 174 -12.00 -0.37 10.64
N TYR A 175 -11.11 0.52 10.26
CA TYR A 175 -11.39 1.92 10.02
C TYR A 175 -11.09 2.27 8.57
N PHE A 176 -12.08 2.77 7.86
CA PHE A 176 -11.91 3.23 6.49
C PHE A 176 -12.17 4.73 6.42
N LEU A 177 -11.26 5.43 5.78
CA LEU A 177 -11.45 6.81 5.38
C LEU A 177 -12.18 6.82 4.04
N GLY A 178 -13.26 7.57 3.92
CA GLY A 178 -14.03 7.60 2.70
C GLY A 178 -14.76 8.91 2.46
N THR A 179 -15.10 9.14 1.21
CA THR A 179 -15.85 10.31 0.75
C THR A 179 -17.15 9.85 0.12
N ASP A 180 -18.28 10.39 0.57
CA ASP A 180 -19.58 10.17 -0.05
C ASP A 180 -19.64 10.89 -1.39
N VAL A 181 -19.97 10.14 -2.44
CA VAL A 181 -20.18 10.68 -3.77
C VAL A 181 -21.65 11.06 -3.90
N LYS A 182 -21.98 12.33 -3.59
CA LYS A 182 -23.32 12.87 -3.83
C LYS A 182 -23.41 13.41 -5.25
N GLY A 183 -24.48 13.07 -5.96
CA GLY A 183 -24.69 13.49 -7.36
C GLY A 183 -24.97 14.99 -7.55
N ASP A 184 -24.94 15.77 -6.48
CA ASP A 184 -25.18 17.22 -6.50
C ASP A 184 -23.86 17.96 -6.35
N SER A 185 -23.51 18.77 -7.34
CA SER A 185 -22.25 19.54 -7.43
C SER A 185 -22.06 20.58 -6.33
N ASN A 186 -23.07 20.84 -5.50
CA ASN A 186 -23.04 21.85 -4.44
C ASN A 186 -22.69 21.27 -3.06
N HIS A 187 -22.49 19.95 -2.93
CA HIS A 187 -22.15 19.36 -1.64
C HIS A 187 -20.64 19.14 -1.52
N GLN A 188 -20.09 19.63 -0.41
CA GLN A 188 -18.72 19.39 0.01
C GLN A 188 -18.44 17.88 0.09
N ALA A 189 -17.31 17.45 -0.44
CA ALA A 189 -16.82 16.10 -0.25
C ALA A 189 -16.43 15.94 1.23
N LEU A 190 -17.28 15.33 2.03
CA LEU A 190 -17.01 15.10 3.44
C LEU A 190 -16.17 13.83 3.59
N ASN A 191 -14.99 13.96 4.21
CA ASN A 191 -14.25 12.80 4.66
C ASN A 191 -14.94 12.18 5.86
N ASN A 192 -15.44 10.98 5.69
CA ASN A 192 -16.08 10.20 6.74
C ASN A 192 -15.16 9.10 7.23
N LEU A 193 -15.21 8.85 8.52
CA LEU A 193 -14.68 7.65 9.14
C LEU A 193 -15.78 6.59 9.16
N TYR A 194 -15.50 5.45 8.55
CA TYR A 194 -16.34 4.26 8.59
C TYR A 194 -15.71 3.25 9.51
N HIS A 195 -16.36 2.91 10.61
CA HIS A 195 -15.90 1.89 11.54
C HIS A 195 -16.67 0.59 11.33
N PHE A 196 -15.94 -0.47 11.06
CA PHE A 196 -16.46 -1.83 10.94
C PHE A 196 -15.91 -2.72 12.04
N SER A 197 -16.67 -3.72 12.41
CA SER A 197 -16.17 -4.92 13.08
C SER A 197 -16.17 -6.11 12.12
N LEU A 198 -15.23 -7.02 12.36
CA LEU A 198 -15.13 -8.27 11.61
C LEU A 198 -15.59 -9.44 12.49
N HIS A 199 -16.66 -10.10 12.08
CA HIS A 199 -17.20 -11.30 12.74
C HIS A 199 -17.33 -12.43 11.74
N ASP A 200 -16.70 -13.57 11.99
CA ASP A 200 -16.74 -14.76 11.11
C ASP A 200 -16.44 -14.41 9.65
N SER A 201 -15.38 -13.63 9.41
CA SER A 201 -14.96 -13.10 8.10
C SER A 201 -15.94 -12.13 7.42
N LYS A 202 -17.01 -11.71 8.09
CA LYS A 202 -17.99 -10.76 7.57
C LYS A 202 -17.81 -9.38 8.18
N LEU A 203 -17.89 -8.37 7.32
CA LEU A 203 -17.84 -6.97 7.72
C LEU A 203 -19.22 -6.50 8.18
N GLN A 204 -19.26 -5.90 9.38
CA GLN A 204 -20.43 -5.23 9.93
C GLN A 204 -20.10 -3.77 10.17
N LEU A 205 -20.81 -2.85 9.50
CA LEU A 205 -20.69 -1.42 9.75
C LEU A 205 -21.31 -1.10 11.13
N ASN A 206 -20.49 -0.55 12.02
CA ASN A 206 -20.90 -0.14 13.35
C ASN A 206 -21.41 1.30 13.34
N TYR A 207 -20.59 2.21 12.79
CA TYR A 207 -20.95 3.61 12.63
C TYR A 207 -20.22 4.27 11.46
N LYS A 208 -20.72 5.41 11.07
CA LYS A 208 -20.14 6.37 10.14
C LYS A 208 -20.25 7.75 10.76
N GLU A 209 -19.16 8.49 10.77
CA GLU A 209 -19.15 9.88 11.23
C GLU A 209 -18.24 10.75 10.36
N PRO A 210 -18.49 12.07 10.28
CA PRO A 210 -17.53 12.99 9.71
C PRO A 210 -16.23 12.98 10.53
N LEU A 211 -15.08 12.79 9.85
CA LEU A 211 -13.80 12.79 10.56
C LEU A 211 -13.51 14.14 11.20
N TYR A 212 -13.70 15.20 10.42
CA TYR A 212 -13.58 16.57 10.92
C TYR A 212 -14.42 17.52 10.06
N GLU A 213 -15.15 18.41 10.71
CA GLU A 213 -15.96 19.44 10.06
C GLU A 213 -15.60 20.80 10.64
N GLN A 214 -15.39 21.77 9.77
CA GLN A 214 -15.22 23.16 10.12
C GLN A 214 -16.01 24.01 9.11
N PRO A 215 -16.80 24.99 9.55
CA PRO A 215 -17.52 25.87 8.65
C PRO A 215 -16.60 26.56 7.63
N GLU A 216 -17.03 26.61 6.38
CA GLU A 216 -16.33 27.29 5.28
C GLU A 216 -14.96 26.69 4.88
N VAL A 217 -14.63 25.49 5.37
CA VAL A 217 -13.35 24.83 5.08
C VAL A 217 -13.56 23.35 4.77
N THR A 218 -12.93 22.85 3.71
CA THR A 218 -12.94 21.43 3.36
C THR A 218 -11.54 20.86 3.43
N TYR A 219 -11.33 19.89 4.35
CA TYR A 219 -10.10 19.13 4.48
C TYR A 219 -10.12 17.90 3.55
N TYR A 220 -8.95 17.51 3.04
CA TYR A 220 -8.76 16.32 2.22
C TYR A 220 -7.77 15.38 2.91
N PHE A 221 -8.31 14.53 3.78
CA PHE A 221 -7.50 13.52 4.43
C PHE A 221 -7.15 12.39 3.45
N ASN A 222 -5.90 11.97 3.47
CA ASN A 222 -5.35 10.98 2.52
C ASN A 222 -5.06 9.64 3.17
N ASN A 223 -4.41 9.66 4.34
CA ASN A 223 -4.02 8.45 5.06
C ASN A 223 -4.48 8.53 6.52
N ILE A 224 -4.78 7.37 7.09
CA ILE A 224 -5.12 7.20 8.49
C ILE A 224 -4.29 6.11 9.15
N LEU A 225 -4.05 6.28 10.43
CA LEU A 225 -3.50 5.27 11.33
C LEU A 225 -4.32 5.28 12.62
N VAL A 226 -4.78 4.11 13.06
CA VAL A 226 -5.44 3.95 14.36
C VAL A 226 -4.55 3.11 15.25
N ARG A 227 -4.28 3.61 16.46
CA ARG A 227 -3.58 2.90 17.53
C ARG A 227 -4.08 3.30 18.90
N ARG A 228 -4.44 2.33 19.74
CA ARG A 228 -4.89 2.52 21.12
C ARG A 228 -6.05 3.52 21.23
N ASN A 229 -7.05 3.37 20.37
CA ASN A 229 -8.19 4.30 20.24
C ASN A 229 -7.82 5.74 19.88
N HIS A 230 -6.61 5.98 19.37
CA HIS A 230 -6.24 7.26 18.77
C HIS A 230 -6.15 7.11 17.25
N LEU A 231 -6.81 8.01 16.53
CA LEU A 231 -6.72 8.11 15.08
C LEU A 231 -5.83 9.29 14.70
N TYR A 232 -4.87 9.04 13.85
CA TYR A 232 -4.01 10.04 13.22
C TYR A 232 -4.32 10.08 11.74
N ALA A 233 -4.46 11.29 11.17
CA ALA A 233 -4.75 11.44 9.75
C ALA A 233 -3.89 12.53 9.12
N THR A 234 -3.43 12.28 7.90
CA THR A 234 -2.68 13.26 7.13
C THR A 234 -3.57 13.97 6.13
N SER A 235 -3.33 15.26 5.96
CA SER A 235 -3.90 16.08 4.89
C SER A 235 -2.85 17.07 4.42
N SER A 236 -2.51 17.05 3.13
CA SER A 236 -1.52 17.98 2.59
C SER A 236 -2.04 19.42 2.52
N CYS A 237 -3.35 19.61 2.47
CA CYS A 237 -3.98 20.91 2.35
C CYS A 237 -5.46 20.87 2.71
N TYR A 238 -6.04 22.07 2.88
CA TYR A 238 -7.48 22.28 2.88
C TYR A 238 -7.87 23.37 1.89
N HIS A 239 -9.17 23.46 1.57
CA HIS A 239 -9.72 24.53 0.74
C HIS A 239 -10.67 25.42 1.55
N LYS A 240 -10.58 26.72 1.36
CA LYS A 240 -11.63 27.65 1.77
C LYS A 240 -12.77 27.58 0.76
N ASP A 241 -13.98 27.28 1.22
CA ASP A 241 -15.10 26.98 0.32
C ASP A 241 -15.55 28.20 -0.50
N SER A 242 -15.49 29.38 0.09
CA SER A 242 -15.92 30.64 -0.55
C SER A 242 -15.01 31.08 -1.70
N THR A 243 -13.69 30.90 -1.54
CA THR A 243 -12.68 31.36 -2.50
C THR A 243 -12.08 30.25 -3.33
N LYS A 244 -12.28 28.99 -2.92
CA LYS A 244 -11.56 27.80 -3.43
C LYS A 244 -10.05 27.91 -3.27
N GLU A 245 -9.58 28.81 -2.41
CA GLU A 245 -8.17 28.96 -2.08
C GLU A 245 -7.65 27.70 -1.39
N LYS A 246 -6.54 27.16 -1.89
CA LYS A 246 -5.88 26.00 -1.34
C LYS A 246 -4.78 26.44 -0.35
N ILE A 247 -4.89 25.98 0.88
CA ILE A 247 -3.92 26.26 1.93
C ILE A 247 -3.20 24.98 2.30
N VAL A 248 -1.88 25.01 2.22
CA VAL A 248 -1.01 23.87 2.54
C VAL A 248 -0.89 23.75 4.07
N LEU A 249 -1.04 22.54 4.58
CA LEU A 249 -0.93 22.24 6.01
C LEU A 249 0.49 21.88 6.41
N GLY A 250 0.89 22.24 7.64
CA GLY A 250 2.08 21.77 8.33
C GLY A 250 1.72 20.98 9.60
N GLN A 251 0.58 20.30 9.57
CA GLN A 251 -0.01 19.66 10.75
C GLN A 251 -0.56 18.28 10.41
N MET A 252 -0.58 17.39 11.39
CA MET A 252 -1.31 16.12 11.36
C MET A 252 -2.56 16.24 12.22
N PHE A 253 -3.66 15.68 11.75
CA PHE A 253 -4.89 15.58 12.52
C PHE A 253 -4.81 14.42 13.49
N HIS A 254 -5.27 14.65 14.72
CA HIS A 254 -5.38 13.66 15.79
C HIS A 254 -6.80 13.65 16.35
N TYR A 255 -7.34 12.46 16.53
CA TYR A 255 -8.64 12.23 17.15
C TYR A 255 -8.49 11.16 18.24
N ASP A 256 -8.62 11.58 19.49
CA ASP A 256 -8.77 10.68 20.64
C ASP A 256 -10.22 10.18 20.66
N MET A 257 -10.45 8.93 20.28
CA MET A 257 -11.78 8.34 20.15
C MET A 257 -12.42 8.02 21.51
N ASP A 258 -11.64 7.95 22.58
CA ASP A 258 -12.18 7.72 23.93
C ASP A 258 -12.77 9.01 24.51
N SER A 259 -12.09 10.13 24.37
CA SER A 259 -12.56 11.44 24.87
C SER A 259 -13.41 12.22 23.86
N GLY A 260 -13.33 11.84 22.58
CA GLY A 260 -13.93 12.60 21.47
C GLY A 260 -13.16 13.86 21.07
N THR A 261 -11.96 14.07 21.62
CA THR A 261 -11.14 15.26 21.35
C THR A 261 -10.51 15.19 19.96
N LYS A 262 -10.66 16.27 19.18
CA LYS A 262 -10.10 16.41 17.83
C LYS A 262 -9.20 17.64 17.78
N GLU A 263 -7.97 17.47 17.34
CA GLU A 263 -6.95 18.54 17.30
C GLU A 263 -6.01 18.40 16.10
N PHE A 264 -5.25 19.45 15.82
CA PHE A 264 -4.16 19.42 14.84
C PHE A 264 -2.82 19.58 15.58
N ILE A 265 -1.87 18.69 15.25
CA ILE A 265 -0.53 18.65 15.84
C ILE A 265 0.46 19.19 14.82
N ASP A 266 1.25 20.18 15.21
CA ASP A 266 2.26 20.77 14.33
C ASP A 266 3.37 19.76 13.96
N LEU A 267 3.77 19.80 12.69
CA LEU A 267 4.86 19.01 12.15
C LEU A 267 6.04 19.91 11.74
N PRO A 268 7.27 19.39 11.71
CA PRO A 268 8.45 20.17 11.35
C PRO A 268 8.53 20.50 9.85
N GLU A 269 7.71 19.86 9.00
CA GLU A 269 7.64 20.10 7.57
C GLU A 269 6.17 20.13 7.11
N ILE A 270 5.91 20.83 5.99
CA ILE A 270 4.57 21.01 5.43
C ILE A 270 4.10 19.84 4.56
N ALA A 271 2.81 19.80 4.31
CA ALA A 271 2.13 18.87 3.38
C ALA A 271 2.31 17.38 3.72
N PRO A 272 1.94 16.94 4.96
CA PRO A 272 1.97 15.53 5.29
C PRO A 272 1.07 14.73 4.33
N SER A 273 1.56 13.56 3.88
CA SER A 273 0.89 12.72 2.87
C SER A 273 0.77 11.26 3.34
N ASN A 274 1.72 10.39 2.99
CA ASN A 274 1.65 8.98 3.33
C ASN A 274 2.14 8.69 4.76
N LEU A 275 1.56 7.65 5.37
CA LEU A 275 1.97 7.14 6.68
C LEU A 275 2.60 5.75 6.51
N TYR A 276 3.79 5.55 7.08
CA TYR A 276 4.47 4.26 7.16
C TYR A 276 4.53 3.84 8.62
N GLU A 277 3.92 2.71 8.94
CA GLU A 277 3.93 2.17 10.29
C GLU A 277 5.33 1.67 10.66
N LEU A 278 5.83 2.15 11.82
CA LEU A 278 7.07 1.72 12.41
C LEU A 278 6.78 0.90 13.69
N LYS A 279 7.83 0.36 14.30
CA LYS A 279 7.71 -0.42 15.54
C LYS A 279 7.39 0.50 16.74
N GLY A 280 6.65 -0.04 17.71
CA GLY A 280 6.31 0.68 18.93
C GLY A 280 5.40 1.87 18.68
N ASP A 281 5.78 3.04 19.18
CA ASP A 281 5.02 4.29 19.12
C ASP A 281 5.53 5.25 18.02
N LEU A 282 6.21 4.73 17.01
CA LEU A 282 6.75 5.51 15.91
C LEU A 282 5.90 5.37 14.64
N VAL A 283 5.83 6.44 13.89
CA VAL A 283 5.32 6.47 12.52
C VAL A 283 6.19 7.37 11.65
N ALA A 284 6.45 6.98 10.42
CA ALA A 284 7.07 7.86 9.45
C ALA A 284 5.97 8.56 8.62
N ILE A 285 6.04 9.87 8.54
CA ILE A 285 5.08 10.73 7.84
C ILE A 285 5.79 11.31 6.62
N GLU A 286 5.47 10.84 5.43
CA GLU A 286 5.98 11.43 4.19
C GLU A 286 5.40 12.83 3.98
N HIS A 287 6.19 13.73 3.40
CA HIS A 287 5.76 15.06 3.02
C HIS A 287 5.71 15.20 1.50
N SER A 288 4.59 15.73 0.99
CA SER A 288 4.38 15.84 -0.45
C SER A 288 5.43 16.77 -1.11
N THR A 289 6.24 16.20 -1.98
CA THR A 289 7.29 16.92 -2.72
C THR A 289 6.74 18.06 -3.59
N VAL A 290 5.47 17.99 -3.97
CA VAL A 290 4.79 19.05 -4.74
C VAL A 290 4.74 20.36 -3.98
N TYR A 291 4.55 20.31 -2.65
CA TYR A 291 4.42 21.48 -1.80
C TYR A 291 5.68 21.77 -0.99
N SER A 292 6.24 20.79 -0.31
CA SER A 292 7.45 20.95 0.52
C SER A 292 8.70 21.28 -0.30
N LYS A 293 8.74 20.86 -1.58
CA LYS A 293 9.91 20.96 -2.45
C LYS A 293 11.13 20.21 -1.91
N LYS A 294 10.90 19.29 -0.99
CA LYS A 294 11.89 18.40 -0.39
C LYS A 294 11.44 16.96 -0.54
N ILE A 295 12.38 16.04 -0.61
CA ILE A 295 12.11 14.62 -0.52
C ILE A 295 12.49 14.17 0.89
N GLY A 296 11.53 13.68 1.66
CA GLY A 296 11.78 13.31 3.05
C GLY A 296 10.53 12.89 3.79
N PHE A 297 10.73 12.59 5.06
CA PHE A 297 9.67 12.21 5.97
C PHE A 297 9.99 12.66 7.40
N SER A 298 8.97 12.81 8.22
CA SER A 298 9.12 13.03 9.66
C SER A 298 8.98 11.71 10.41
N ILE A 299 9.88 11.43 11.36
CA ILE A 299 9.62 10.43 12.40
C ILE A 299 8.80 11.12 13.48
N PHE A 300 7.63 10.56 13.77
CA PHE A 300 6.69 11.10 14.75
C PHE A 300 6.43 10.08 15.86
N HIS A 301 6.48 10.56 17.10
CA HIS A 301 6.18 9.77 18.29
C HIS A 301 4.70 9.92 18.68
N LEU A 302 3.93 8.86 18.61
CA LEU A 302 2.50 8.86 18.91
C LEU A 302 2.16 9.21 20.37
N THR A 303 3.06 8.91 21.32
CA THR A 303 2.82 9.10 22.76
C THR A 303 3.00 10.55 23.22
N ASN A 304 4.03 11.24 22.72
CA ASN A 304 4.41 12.58 23.19
C ASN A 304 4.31 13.65 22.10
N HIS A 305 3.88 13.25 20.90
CA HIS A 305 3.70 14.11 19.72
C HIS A 305 4.98 14.83 19.27
N SER A 306 6.17 14.39 19.71
CA SER A 306 7.42 14.92 19.20
C SER A 306 7.71 14.39 17.81
N SER A 307 8.37 15.22 16.98
CA SER A 307 8.69 14.83 15.61
C SER A 307 9.99 15.45 15.13
N GLN A 308 10.67 14.75 14.21
CA GLN A 308 11.90 15.18 13.55
C GLN A 308 11.78 14.91 12.05
N PHE A 309 12.07 15.93 11.23
CA PHE A 309 12.11 15.77 9.77
C PHE A 309 13.49 15.27 9.32
N ILE A 310 13.48 14.31 8.39
CA ILE A 310 14.65 13.76 7.73
C ILE A 310 14.59 14.19 6.26
N ASP A 311 15.49 15.09 5.88
CA ASP A 311 15.63 15.59 4.51
C ASP A 311 16.56 14.65 3.72
N LEU A 312 15.97 13.85 2.84
CA LEU A 312 16.74 12.91 2.01
C LEU A 312 17.55 13.61 0.91
N SER A 313 17.26 14.88 0.62
CA SER A 313 18.06 15.68 -0.32
C SER A 313 19.51 15.86 0.18
N GLU A 314 19.71 15.88 1.50
CA GLU A 314 21.05 15.93 2.12
C GLU A 314 21.90 14.68 1.80
N PHE A 315 21.26 13.58 1.44
CA PHE A 315 21.92 12.33 1.06
C PHE A 315 21.99 12.14 -0.46
N GLY A 316 21.77 13.21 -1.24
CA GLY A 316 21.96 13.25 -2.68
C GLY A 316 20.76 12.78 -3.52
N PHE A 317 19.54 12.80 -2.96
CA PHE A 317 18.32 12.55 -3.70
C PHE A 317 17.72 13.83 -4.28
N ASP A 318 17.21 13.73 -5.52
CA ASP A 318 16.64 14.83 -6.26
C ASP A 318 15.12 14.77 -6.24
N VAL A 319 14.47 15.77 -5.68
CA VAL A 319 13.00 15.87 -5.57
C VAL A 319 12.26 15.75 -6.90
N ASN A 320 12.91 16.04 -8.03
CA ASN A 320 12.30 15.95 -9.38
C ASN A 320 12.47 14.56 -10.03
N LYS A 321 13.30 13.68 -9.47
CA LYS A 321 13.63 12.36 -10.03
C LYS A 321 13.33 11.21 -9.11
N ASP A 322 13.50 11.44 -7.82
CA ASP A 322 13.37 10.40 -6.82
C ASP A 322 12.05 10.53 -6.06
N SER A 323 11.58 9.42 -5.51
CA SER A 323 10.41 9.37 -4.63
C SER A 323 10.67 8.39 -3.50
N LEU A 324 10.15 8.71 -2.32
CA LEU A 324 10.08 7.76 -1.21
C LEU A 324 9.10 6.65 -1.60
N LYS A 325 9.49 5.39 -1.39
CA LYS A 325 8.70 4.24 -1.82
C LYS A 325 8.28 3.36 -0.65
N ASP A 326 9.16 3.23 0.34
CA ASP A 326 8.87 2.46 1.55
C ASP A 326 9.85 2.82 2.67
N VAL A 327 9.39 2.72 3.92
CA VAL A 327 10.20 2.88 5.13
C VAL A 327 9.87 1.73 6.07
N LYS A 328 10.88 0.98 6.50
CA LYS A 328 10.72 -0.14 7.44
C LYS A 328 11.73 -0.03 8.57
N GLN A 329 11.26 -0.28 9.76
CA GLN A 329 12.10 -0.35 10.95
C GLN A 329 12.52 -1.79 11.21
N ILE A 330 13.84 -2.05 11.26
CA ILE A 330 14.39 -3.39 11.55
C ILE A 330 14.63 -3.60 13.04
N ASP A 331 15.10 -2.59 13.73
CA ASP A 331 15.28 -2.56 15.20
C ASP A 331 14.95 -1.19 15.78
N ASN A 332 15.22 -0.95 17.04
CA ASN A 332 14.81 0.29 17.73
C ASN A 332 15.50 1.56 17.19
N ASP A 333 16.62 1.43 16.49
CA ASP A 333 17.45 2.56 16.05
C ASP A 333 17.70 2.56 14.53
N THR A 334 17.25 1.54 13.81
CA THR A 334 17.61 1.34 12.39
C THR A 334 16.39 1.32 11.49
N LEU A 335 16.41 2.18 10.48
CA LEU A 335 15.44 2.19 9.38
C LEU A 335 16.07 1.72 8.08
N LEU A 336 15.32 0.94 7.32
CA LEU A 336 15.54 0.72 5.90
C LEU A 336 14.64 1.69 5.13
N ILE A 337 15.24 2.50 4.26
CA ILE A 337 14.51 3.51 3.47
C ILE A 337 14.71 3.20 1.99
N LEU A 338 13.63 2.91 1.30
CA LEU A 338 13.61 2.70 -0.16
C LEU A 338 13.23 4.01 -0.85
N VAL A 339 14.19 4.61 -1.54
CA VAL A 339 14.01 5.90 -2.22
C VAL A 339 14.67 5.87 -3.59
N GLY A 340 13.97 6.36 -4.63
CA GLY A 340 14.46 6.31 -6.00
C GLY A 340 14.80 4.87 -6.43
N ASN A 341 16.09 4.63 -6.70
CA ASN A 341 16.66 3.32 -7.02
C ASN A 341 17.72 2.87 -6.00
N LYS A 342 17.57 3.31 -4.74
CA LYS A 342 18.49 2.96 -3.64
C LYS A 342 17.74 2.50 -2.41
N ILE A 343 18.39 1.66 -1.64
CA ILE A 343 18.06 1.33 -0.26
C ILE A 343 19.10 1.97 0.66
N LEU A 344 18.64 2.61 1.73
CA LEU A 344 19.47 3.21 2.76
C LEU A 344 19.34 2.42 4.05
N ASN A 345 20.44 2.26 4.76
CA ASN A 345 20.50 1.90 6.17
C ASN A 345 20.70 3.20 6.96
N TYR A 346 19.68 3.61 7.71
CA TYR A 346 19.64 4.88 8.41
C TYR A 346 19.53 4.66 9.91
N GLN A 347 20.40 5.34 10.68
CA GLN A 347 20.40 5.31 12.13
C GLN A 347 19.63 6.52 12.70
N ILE A 348 18.58 6.22 13.48
CA ILE A 348 17.67 7.24 14.04
C ILE A 348 18.42 8.13 15.06
N SER A 349 19.14 7.52 16.01
CA SER A 349 19.78 8.22 17.13
C SER A 349 20.85 9.20 16.71
N THR A 350 21.55 8.96 15.61
CA THR A 350 22.63 9.80 15.09
C THR A 350 22.21 10.65 13.89
N ASN A 351 21.01 10.43 13.36
CA ASN A 351 20.51 11.08 12.14
C ASN A 351 21.46 10.90 10.95
N THR A 352 21.95 9.67 10.72
CA THR A 352 22.96 9.40 9.68
C THR A 352 22.60 8.20 8.81
N VAL A 353 22.96 8.27 7.54
CA VAL A 353 22.98 7.12 6.63
C VAL A 353 24.29 6.35 6.87
N LEU A 354 24.18 5.12 7.39
CA LEU A 354 25.32 4.24 7.65
C LEU A 354 25.86 3.62 6.37
N SER A 355 24.94 3.20 5.49
CA SER A 355 25.28 2.65 4.18
C SER A 355 24.12 2.81 3.19
N GLN A 356 24.45 2.68 1.90
CA GLN A 356 23.46 2.68 0.83
C GLN A 356 23.82 1.67 -0.26
N ASN A 357 22.81 1.13 -0.93
CA ASN A 357 23.02 0.22 -2.05
C ASN A 357 22.04 0.50 -3.18
N GLN A 358 22.48 0.21 -4.43
CA GLN A 358 21.64 0.30 -5.62
C GLN A 358 20.67 -0.89 -5.67
N VAL A 359 19.41 -0.63 -6.02
CA VAL A 359 18.38 -1.63 -6.24
C VAL A 359 17.71 -1.42 -7.58
N ASP A 360 16.85 -2.35 -8.00
CA ASP A 360 16.08 -2.18 -9.23
C ASP A 360 15.22 -0.90 -9.13
N PRO A 361 15.19 -0.03 -10.17
CA PRO A 361 14.39 1.20 -10.15
C PRO A 361 12.89 0.97 -10.02
N HIS A 362 12.41 -0.23 -10.34
CA HIS A 362 11.01 -0.63 -10.16
C HIS A 362 10.74 -1.35 -8.83
N SER A 363 11.69 -1.32 -7.89
CA SER A 363 11.45 -1.76 -6.51
C SER A 363 10.42 -0.86 -5.84
N PHE A 364 9.52 -1.48 -5.04
CA PHE A 364 8.38 -0.75 -4.46
C PHE A 364 8.08 -1.13 -3.00
N HIS A 365 8.73 -2.15 -2.46
CA HIS A 365 8.47 -2.60 -1.09
C HIS A 365 9.68 -3.28 -0.46
N ILE A 366 9.79 -3.11 0.86
CA ILE A 366 10.77 -3.78 1.72
C ILE A 366 10.02 -4.78 2.59
N TRP A 367 10.41 -6.05 2.53
CA TRP A 367 9.92 -7.08 3.44
C TRP A 367 10.99 -7.42 4.46
N VAL A 368 10.73 -7.21 5.75
CA VAL A 368 11.63 -7.57 6.86
C VAL A 368 11.23 -8.95 7.39
N LYS A 369 12.23 -9.84 7.55
CA LYS A 369 12.02 -11.24 7.95
C LYS A 369 11.80 -11.40 9.46
#